data_0a25f1ecfa3e6dd465cfe92c579edbe2
#
_entry.id   0a25f1ecfa3e6dd465cfe92c579edbe2
#
_cell.length_a   1.000
_cell.length_b   1.000
_cell.length_c   1.000
_cell.angle_alpha   90.00
_cell.angle_beta   90.00
_cell.angle_gamma   90.00
#
_symmetry.space_group_name_H-M   'P 1'
#
loop_
_entity.id
_entity.type
_entity.pdbx_description
1 polymer ?
#
loop_
_entity_poly.entity_id
_entity_poly.type
_entity_poly.pdbx_seq_one_letter_code
_entity_poly.pdbx_strand_id
1 'polypeptide(L)'
;KTAVLEREVKFEEMKREIIELYATATSQLNVLKLRAEALELANMQYDIAEKNFVNNTINTGDLSVEKERQSTALEAFEKSRFEVTKSLMILEVVTRTPILKK
;
A
#
# COMPACT_ATOMS: atom_id res chain seq x y z
N LYS A 1 3.60 -18.27 -40.64
CA LYS A 1 4.16 -18.99 -39.50
C LYS A 1 4.81 -18.04 -38.47
N THR A 2 5.64 -17.13 -38.95
CA THR A 2 6.32 -16.17 -38.10
C THR A 2 5.32 -15.23 -37.39
N ALA A 3 4.31 -14.80 -38.14
CA ALA A 3 3.25 -13.95 -37.57
C ALA A 3 2.47 -14.64 -36.45
N VAL A 4 2.22 -15.93 -36.61
CA VAL A 4 1.50 -16.72 -35.59
C VAL A 4 2.36 -16.85 -34.34
N LEU A 5 3.65 -17.11 -34.49
CA LEU A 5 4.59 -17.20 -33.36
C LEU A 5 4.72 -15.86 -32.65
N GLU A 6 4.76 -14.76 -33.37
CA GLU A 6 4.83 -13.43 -32.80
C GLU A 6 3.58 -13.10 -31.98
N ARG A 7 2.39 -13.52 -32.45
CA ARG A 7 1.14 -13.38 -31.71
C ARG A 7 1.16 -14.16 -30.42
N GLU A 8 1.64 -15.41 -30.48
CA GLU A 8 1.72 -16.25 -29.30
C GLU A 8 2.68 -15.68 -28.27
N VAL A 9 3.83 -15.18 -28.70
CA VAL A 9 4.80 -14.55 -27.83
C VAL A 9 4.19 -13.31 -27.17
N LYS A 10 3.53 -12.44 -27.93
CA LYS A 10 2.87 -11.26 -27.39
C LYS A 10 1.78 -11.62 -26.39
N PHE A 11 1.00 -12.66 -26.70
CA PHE A 11 -0.06 -13.13 -25.79
C PHE A 11 0.53 -13.62 -24.46
N GLU A 12 1.62 -14.37 -24.52
CA GLU A 12 2.30 -14.86 -23.33
C GLU A 12 2.92 -13.72 -22.51
N GLU A 13 3.48 -12.72 -23.18
CA GLU A 13 4.03 -11.53 -22.53
C GLU A 13 2.95 -10.74 -21.80
N MET A 14 1.80 -10.52 -22.44
CA MET A 14 0.66 -9.83 -21.82
C MET A 14 0.15 -10.57 -20.60
N LYS A 15 0.05 -11.89 -20.74
CA LYS A 15 -0.39 -12.77 -19.67
C LYS A 15 0.54 -12.66 -18.46
N ARG A 16 1.85 -12.66 -18.73
CA ARG A 16 2.88 -12.51 -17.69
C ARG A 16 2.79 -11.16 -17.01
N GLU A 17 2.62 -10.09 -17.78
CA GLU A 17 2.48 -8.73 -17.25
C GLU A 17 1.28 -8.62 -16.31
N ILE A 18 0.14 -9.21 -16.69
CA ILE A 18 -1.06 -9.19 -15.87
C ILE A 18 -0.81 -9.94 -14.57
N ILE A 19 -0.16 -11.09 -14.64
CA ILE A 19 0.19 -11.88 -13.46
C ILE A 19 1.11 -11.09 -12.53
N GLU A 20 2.13 -10.42 -13.09
CA GLU A 20 3.05 -9.60 -12.32
C GLU A 20 2.35 -8.43 -11.65
N LEU A 21 1.47 -7.74 -12.39
CA LEU A 21 0.69 -6.63 -11.84
C LEU A 21 -0.22 -7.09 -10.71
N TYR A 22 -0.83 -8.26 -10.89
CA TYR A 22 -1.69 -8.84 -9.86
C TYR A 22 -0.89 -9.19 -8.61
N ALA A 23 0.27 -9.80 -8.79
CA ALA A 23 1.16 -10.15 -7.67
C ALA A 23 1.63 -8.90 -6.93
N THR A 24 1.98 -7.84 -7.67
CA THR A 24 2.38 -6.56 -7.09
C THR A 24 1.24 -5.94 -6.29
N ALA A 25 0.03 -5.92 -6.84
CA ALA A 25 -1.14 -5.38 -6.16
C ALA A 25 -1.43 -6.16 -4.87
N THR A 26 -1.34 -7.48 -4.92
CA THR A 26 -1.56 -8.34 -3.74
C THR A 26 -0.50 -8.06 -2.65
N SER A 27 0.76 -7.94 -3.06
CA SER A 27 1.86 -7.62 -2.14
C SER A 27 1.63 -6.25 -1.49
N GLN A 28 1.23 -5.26 -2.26
CA GLN A 28 0.96 -3.91 -1.75
C GLN A 28 -0.24 -3.88 -0.81
N LEU A 29 -1.27 -4.69 -1.07
CA LEU A 29 -2.41 -4.84 -0.16
C LEU A 29 -1.97 -5.39 1.19
N ASN A 30 -1.06 -6.37 1.19
CA ASN A 30 -0.51 -6.92 2.42
C ASN A 30 0.30 -5.87 3.19
N VAL A 31 1.10 -5.07 2.50
CA VAL A 31 1.85 -3.96 3.11
C VAL A 31 0.89 -2.92 3.69
N LEU A 32 -0.18 -2.58 2.96
CA LEU A 32 -1.19 -1.64 3.44
C LEU A 32 -1.81 -2.13 4.74
N LYS A 33 -2.14 -3.41 4.81
CA LYS A 33 -2.70 -4.01 6.02
C LYS A 33 -1.75 -3.88 7.20
N LEU A 34 -0.46 -4.15 6.99
CA LEU A 34 0.56 -3.99 8.01
C LEU A 34 0.71 -2.53 8.44
N ARG A 35 0.66 -1.60 7.49
CA ARG A 35 0.74 -0.16 7.80
C ARG A 35 -0.48 0.32 8.58
N ALA A 36 -1.66 -0.21 8.28
CA ALA A 36 -2.88 0.10 9.02
C ALA A 36 -2.78 -0.38 10.47
N GLU A 37 -2.26 -1.58 10.67
CA GLU A 37 -2.04 -2.13 12.01
C GLU A 37 -1.00 -1.31 12.79
N ALA A 38 0.08 -0.90 12.13
CA ALA A 38 1.11 -0.05 12.71
C ALA A 38 0.55 1.31 13.12
N LEU A 39 -0.31 1.90 12.29
CA LEU A 39 -0.96 3.17 12.59
C LEU A 39 -1.88 3.04 13.80
N GLU A 40 -2.66 1.98 13.87
CA GLU A 40 -3.54 1.72 15.00
C GLU A 40 -2.73 1.61 16.29
N LEU A 41 -1.62 0.87 16.25
CA LEU A 41 -0.72 0.74 17.39
C LEU A 41 -0.13 2.10 17.80
N ALA A 42 0.33 2.89 16.83
CA ALA A 42 0.90 4.21 17.09
C ALA A 42 -0.13 5.15 17.71
N ASN A 43 -1.39 5.08 17.27
CA ASN A 43 -2.48 5.87 17.84
C ASN A 43 -2.73 5.47 19.30
N MET A 44 -2.73 4.18 19.59
CA MET A 44 -2.91 3.67 20.95
C MET A 44 -1.77 4.11 21.85
N GLN A 45 -0.53 4.04 21.37
CA GLN A 45 0.64 4.46 22.12
C GLN A 45 0.63 5.97 22.40
N TYR A 46 0.18 6.76 21.42
CA TYR A 46 0.04 8.19 21.61
C TYR A 46 -1.02 8.52 22.67
N ASP A 47 -2.16 7.84 22.63
CA ASP A 47 -3.23 8.03 23.62
C ASP A 47 -2.73 7.74 25.02
N ILE A 48 -1.97 6.65 25.21
CA ILE A 48 -1.37 6.29 26.49
C ILE A 48 -0.38 7.38 26.93
N ALA A 49 0.48 7.82 26.00
CA ALA A 49 1.47 8.87 26.28
C ALA A 49 0.79 10.17 26.69
N GLU A 50 -0.31 10.54 26.03
CA GLU A 50 -1.08 11.74 26.35
C GLU A 50 -1.64 11.67 27.77
N LYS A 51 -2.20 10.53 28.16
CA LYS A 51 -2.69 10.31 29.51
C LYS A 51 -1.57 10.38 30.52
N ASN A 52 -0.43 9.78 30.23
CA ASN A 52 0.74 9.82 31.11
C ASN A 52 1.29 11.24 31.23
N PHE A 53 1.25 12.02 30.17
CA PHE A 53 1.66 13.43 30.19
C PHE A 53 0.74 14.24 31.13
N VAL A 54 -0.56 14.05 31.01
CA VAL A 54 -1.56 14.71 31.88
C VAL A 54 -1.32 14.34 33.34
N ASN A 55 -0.93 13.08 33.59
CA ASN A 55 -0.64 12.59 34.93
C ASN A 55 0.78 12.90 35.39
N ASN A 56 1.55 13.66 34.63
CA ASN A 56 2.93 14.07 34.96
C ASN A 56 3.92 12.91 35.09
N THR A 57 3.65 11.77 34.43
CA THR A 57 4.56 10.62 34.44
C THR A 57 5.58 10.66 33.31
N ILE A 58 5.32 11.45 32.26
CA ILE A 58 6.27 11.67 31.18
C ILE A 58 6.38 13.18 30.90
N ASN A 59 7.47 13.60 30.26
CA ASN A 59 7.69 15.01 29.93
C ASN A 59 7.23 15.34 28.51
N THR A 60 7.31 16.62 28.14
CA THR A 60 6.92 17.11 26.81
C THR A 60 7.72 16.46 25.69
N GLY A 61 9.02 16.21 25.93
CA GLY A 61 9.89 15.55 24.97
C GLY A 61 9.42 14.14 24.64
N ASP A 62 9.03 13.38 25.65
CA ASP A 62 8.51 12.02 25.48
C ASP A 62 7.21 12.02 24.67
N LEU A 63 6.32 12.96 24.97
CA LEU A 63 5.07 13.11 24.24
C LEU A 63 5.32 13.47 22.77
N SER A 64 6.29 14.35 22.53
CA SER A 64 6.68 14.74 21.15
C SER A 64 7.18 13.55 20.35
N VAL A 65 7.96 12.67 20.98
CA VAL A 65 8.46 11.45 20.29
C VAL A 65 7.29 10.57 19.86
N GLU A 66 6.30 10.36 20.72
CA GLU A 66 5.14 9.55 20.39
C GLU A 66 4.28 10.21 19.30
N LYS A 67 4.16 11.54 19.33
CA LYS A 67 3.45 12.29 18.30
C LYS A 67 4.14 12.12 16.93
N GLU A 68 5.46 12.17 16.91
CA GLU A 68 6.24 11.98 15.69
C GLU A 68 6.07 10.58 15.16
N ARG A 69 6.07 9.56 16.03
CA ARG A 69 5.82 8.17 15.63
C ARG A 69 4.45 8.00 15.00
N GLN A 70 3.43 8.65 15.58
CA GLN A 70 2.08 8.63 15.05
C GLN A 70 2.03 9.26 13.66
N SER A 71 2.68 10.41 13.48
CA SER A 71 2.74 11.11 12.19
C SER A 71 3.44 10.27 11.13
N THR A 72 4.56 9.64 11.48
CA THR A 72 5.31 8.78 10.57
C THR A 72 4.48 7.57 10.15
N ALA A 73 3.75 6.96 11.10
CA ALA A 73 2.89 5.82 10.81
C ALA A 73 1.75 6.22 9.89
N LEU A 74 1.18 7.41 10.09
CA LEU A 74 0.12 7.93 9.23
C LEU A 74 0.61 8.17 7.82
N GLU A 75 1.79 8.80 7.66
CA GLU A 75 2.39 9.03 6.36
C GLU A 75 2.65 7.72 5.63
N ALA A 76 3.19 6.71 6.32
CA ALA A 76 3.45 5.41 5.74
C ALA A 76 2.17 4.73 5.28
N PHE A 77 1.10 4.84 6.08
CA PHE A 77 -0.22 4.30 5.73
C PHE A 77 -0.78 4.99 4.48
N GLU A 78 -0.77 6.32 4.45
CA GLU A 78 -1.29 7.09 3.31
C GLU A 78 -0.52 6.78 2.03
N LYS A 79 0.79 6.65 2.12
CA LYS A 79 1.64 6.29 0.99
C LYS A 79 1.29 4.90 0.47
N SER A 80 1.13 3.92 1.37
CA SER A 80 0.75 2.56 1.00
C SER A 80 -0.63 2.51 0.35
N ARG A 81 -1.58 3.29 0.87
CA ARG A 81 -2.92 3.39 0.30
C ARG A 81 -2.87 3.94 -1.12
N PHE A 82 -2.06 4.97 -1.35
CA PHE A 82 -1.87 5.55 -2.67
C PHE A 82 -1.26 4.53 -3.64
N GLU A 83 -0.24 3.78 -3.21
CA GLU A 83 0.41 2.77 -4.03
C GLU A 83 -0.56 1.65 -4.42
N VAL A 84 -1.38 1.19 -3.48
CA VAL A 84 -2.39 0.17 -3.74
C VAL A 84 -3.40 0.67 -4.75
N THR A 85 -3.92 1.87 -4.55
CA THR A 85 -4.91 2.48 -5.46
C THR A 85 -4.35 2.57 -6.87
N LYS A 86 -3.11 3.05 -6.98
CA LYS A 86 -2.42 3.18 -8.26
C LYS A 86 -2.27 1.82 -8.96
N SER A 87 -1.83 0.80 -8.22
CA SER A 87 -1.64 -0.55 -8.78
C SER A 87 -2.95 -1.16 -9.25
N LEU A 88 -4.02 -0.98 -8.47
CA LEU A 88 -5.34 -1.48 -8.85
C LEU A 88 -5.87 -0.78 -10.09
N MET A 89 -5.65 0.52 -10.21
CA MET A 89 -6.06 1.28 -11.40
C MET A 89 -5.30 0.82 -12.64
N ILE A 90 -3.99 0.60 -12.52
CA ILE A 90 -3.17 0.11 -13.63
C ILE A 90 -3.66 -1.28 -14.04
N LEU A 91 -3.88 -2.16 -13.07
CA LEU A 91 -4.37 -3.51 -13.33
C LEU A 91 -5.72 -3.49 -14.04
N GLU A 92 -6.63 -2.62 -13.60
CA GLU A 92 -7.93 -2.45 -14.21
C GLU A 92 -7.82 -2.01 -15.66
N VAL A 93 -7.00 -0.99 -15.93
CA VAL A 93 -6.81 -0.47 -17.29
C VAL A 93 -6.23 -1.55 -18.19
N VAL A 94 -5.21 -2.27 -17.74
CA VAL A 94 -4.54 -3.30 -18.53
C VAL A 94 -5.49 -4.47 -18.83
N THR A 95 -6.29 -4.89 -17.85
CA THR A 95 -7.22 -6.01 -18.04
C THR A 95 -8.43 -5.64 -18.86
N ARG A 96 -8.91 -4.40 -18.79
CA ARG A 96 -10.09 -3.94 -19.51
C ARG A 96 -9.79 -3.56 -20.96
N THR A 97 -8.62 -3.01 -21.22
CA THR A 97 -8.25 -2.54 -22.55
C THR A 97 -8.37 -3.61 -23.65
N PRO A 98 -7.86 -4.85 -23.47
CA PRO A 98 -8.02 -5.90 -24.47
C PRO A 98 -9.49 -6.31 -24.67
N ILE A 99 -10.30 -6.23 -23.63
CA ILE A 99 -11.73 -6.58 -23.70
C ILE A 99 -12.49 -5.55 -24.50
N LEU A 100 -12.20 -4.27 -24.30
CA LEU A 100 -12.87 -3.17 -24.96
C LEU A 100 -12.55 -3.08 -26.46
N LYS A 101 -11.40 -3.61 -26.89
CA LYS A 101 -10.97 -3.59 -28.29
C LYS A 101 -11.62 -4.68 -29.13
N LYS A 102 -12.35 -5.57 -28.52
CA LYS A 102 -13.12 -6.56 -29.25
C LYS A 102 -14.38 -5.94 -29.81
#